data_fafaabbf21bc10fb39a2ccf84122d28c
#
_entry.id   fafaabbf21bc10fb39a2ccf84122d28c
#
_cell.length_a   1.000
_cell.length_b   1.000
_cell.length_c   1.000
_cell.angle_alpha   90.00
_cell.angle_beta   90.00
_cell.angle_gamma   90.00
#
_symmetry.space_group_name_H-M   'P 1'
#
loop_
_entity.id
_entity.type
_entity.pdbx_description
1 polymer ?
#
loop_
_entity_poly.entity_id
_entity_poly.type
_entity_poly.pdbx_seq_one_letter_code
_entity_poly.pdbx_strand_id
1 'polypeptide(L)'
;MHYTSLNLKKEVNCLVVYADVVWLLNACIDFLLLLLTATVLKKKIKRWRLVLGAFIGSTIVIFAFTPFASMMTHPIMKLLYSLLIVYTAFGFTTFRNYAQTVFTFYFVTFMVGGGLIGTHFFLQTNEMVNGLVQSQSISYGDPISWLFVIFGFPVIYYFSKKRIESVEVTKIHYDQIVKVKIQLAEEELELAGLIDSGNQLYDPLTKTPVMIMHVS
;
A
#
# COMPACT_ATOMS: atom_id res chain seq x y z
N MET A 1 59.73 -10.85 34.03
CA MET A 1 58.25 -10.84 33.98
C MET A 1 57.83 -10.09 32.75
N HIS A 2 57.68 -10.80 31.66
CA HIS A 2 57.17 -10.28 30.39
C HIS A 2 55.67 -10.47 30.40
N TYR A 3 54.90 -9.41 30.57
CA TYR A 3 53.48 -9.43 30.22
C TYR A 3 53.34 -9.14 28.74
N THR A 4 53.06 -10.20 28.04
CA THR A 4 52.67 -10.22 26.65
C THR A 4 51.42 -9.36 26.49
N SER A 5 51.53 -8.23 25.80
CA SER A 5 50.41 -7.46 25.30
C SER A 5 49.58 -8.33 24.35
N LEU A 6 48.53 -8.91 24.87
CA LEU A 6 47.47 -9.52 24.08
C LEU A 6 46.89 -8.41 23.17
N ASN A 7 47.39 -8.40 21.94
CA ASN A 7 46.75 -7.75 20.82
C ASN A 7 45.35 -8.33 20.67
N LEU A 8 44.43 -7.77 21.41
CA LEU A 8 43.01 -7.79 21.06
C LEU A 8 42.88 -6.95 19.79
N LYS A 9 43.30 -7.52 18.65
CA LYS A 9 42.70 -7.15 17.37
C LYS A 9 41.24 -7.50 17.48
N LYS A 10 40.48 -6.55 18.03
CA LYS A 10 39.06 -6.47 17.84
C LYS A 10 38.89 -6.43 16.33
N GLU A 11 38.57 -7.58 15.74
CA GLU A 11 38.06 -7.62 14.40
C GLU A 11 36.79 -6.80 14.41
N VAL A 12 36.94 -5.52 14.16
CA VAL A 12 35.84 -4.69 13.74
C VAL A 12 35.49 -5.28 12.38
N ASN A 13 34.56 -6.23 12.38
CA ASN A 13 33.84 -6.59 11.19
C ASN A 13 33.24 -5.29 10.70
N CYS A 14 33.99 -4.56 9.85
CA CYS A 14 33.46 -3.48 9.07
C CYS A 14 32.36 -4.10 8.22
N LEU A 15 31.15 -4.07 8.72
CA LEU A 15 29.97 -4.35 7.93
C LEU A 15 29.98 -3.29 6.83
N VAL A 16 30.50 -3.65 5.67
CA VAL A 16 30.48 -2.77 4.49
C VAL A 16 29.00 -2.64 4.11
N VAL A 17 28.35 -1.63 4.64
CA VAL A 17 26.98 -1.28 4.27
C VAL A 17 27.07 -0.61 2.90
N TYR A 18 26.62 -1.30 1.88
CA TYR A 18 26.43 -0.70 0.56
C TYR A 18 25.26 0.29 0.64
N ALA A 19 25.57 1.54 0.94
CA ALA A 19 24.58 2.60 1.15
C ALA A 19 23.70 2.83 -0.09
N ASP A 20 24.24 2.59 -1.28
CA ASP A 20 23.53 2.64 -2.56
C ASP A 20 22.45 1.55 -2.67
N VAL A 21 22.79 0.33 -2.26
CA VAL A 21 21.85 -0.82 -2.26
C VAL A 21 20.74 -0.61 -1.23
N VAL A 22 21.10 -0.15 -0.03
CA VAL A 22 20.12 0.16 1.03
C VAL A 22 19.20 1.30 0.61
N TRP A 23 19.75 2.35 0.00
CA TRP A 23 18.98 3.46 -0.52
C TRP A 23 18.01 3.01 -1.63
N LEU A 24 18.48 2.20 -2.58
CA LEU A 24 17.66 1.65 -3.66
C LEU A 24 16.51 0.79 -3.11
N LEU A 25 16.80 -0.07 -2.13
CA LEU A 25 15.78 -0.90 -1.47
C LEU A 25 14.70 -0.04 -0.84
N ASN A 26 15.09 1.00 -0.09
CA ASN A 26 14.13 1.92 0.52
C ASN A 26 13.31 2.67 -0.54
N ALA A 27 13.95 3.14 -1.63
CA ALA A 27 13.23 3.78 -2.73
C ALA A 27 12.20 2.84 -3.37
N CYS A 28 12.54 1.57 -3.56
CA CYS A 28 11.60 0.55 -4.05
C CYS A 28 10.44 0.35 -3.07
N ILE A 29 10.71 0.17 -1.78
CA ILE A 29 9.68 -0.02 -0.75
C ILE A 29 8.76 1.20 -0.70
N ASP A 30 9.29 2.41 -0.64
CA ASP A 30 8.49 3.64 -0.61
C ASP A 30 7.61 3.79 -1.85
N PHE A 31 8.17 3.51 -3.04
CA PHE A 31 7.38 3.51 -4.28
C PHE A 31 6.22 2.52 -4.21
N LEU A 32 6.47 1.33 -3.71
CA LEU A 32 5.49 0.26 -3.62
C LEU A 32 4.40 0.61 -2.59
N LEU A 33 4.75 1.19 -1.45
CA LEU A 33 3.80 1.67 -0.44
C LEU A 33 2.89 2.77 -1.00
N LEU A 34 3.46 3.73 -1.73
CA LEU A 34 2.70 4.80 -2.37
C LEU A 34 1.78 4.25 -3.48
N LEU A 35 2.27 3.28 -4.28
CA LEU A 35 1.47 2.62 -5.31
C LEU A 35 0.29 1.86 -4.71
N LEU A 36 0.51 1.11 -3.63
CA LEU A 36 -0.55 0.38 -2.94
C LEU A 36 -1.55 1.33 -2.30
N THR A 37 -1.08 2.43 -1.70
CA THR A 37 -1.94 3.49 -1.17
C THR A 37 -2.82 4.11 -2.26
N ALA A 38 -2.25 4.41 -3.44
CA ALA A 38 -3.00 4.91 -4.59
C ALA A 38 -4.07 3.91 -5.05
N THR A 39 -3.74 2.62 -5.04
CA THR A 39 -4.66 1.54 -5.41
C THR A 39 -5.82 1.42 -4.42
N VAL A 40 -5.54 1.43 -3.12
CA VAL A 40 -6.55 1.36 -2.05
C VAL A 40 -7.51 2.56 -2.13
N LEU A 41 -6.97 3.76 -2.37
CA LEU A 41 -7.77 4.98 -2.52
C LEU A 41 -8.40 5.16 -3.91
N LYS A 42 -8.18 4.24 -4.84
CA LYS A 42 -8.63 4.31 -6.24
C LYS A 42 -8.25 5.62 -6.94
N LYS A 43 -7.15 6.23 -6.51
CA LYS A 43 -6.67 7.50 -7.10
C LYS A 43 -5.85 7.24 -8.35
N LYS A 44 -6.27 7.83 -9.49
CA LYS A 44 -5.47 7.84 -10.72
C LYS A 44 -4.36 8.89 -10.59
N ILE A 45 -3.15 8.45 -10.26
CA ILE A 45 -1.99 9.31 -10.07
C ILE A 45 -0.95 9.01 -11.15
N LYS A 46 -0.29 10.05 -11.65
CA LYS A 46 0.82 9.88 -12.59
C LYS A 46 1.96 9.15 -11.89
N ARG A 47 2.46 8.06 -12.48
CA ARG A 47 3.55 7.23 -11.91
C ARG A 47 4.78 8.04 -11.53
N TRP A 48 5.10 9.08 -12.31
CA TRP A 48 6.22 9.97 -12.02
C TRP A 48 6.13 10.64 -10.64
N ARG A 49 4.93 11.03 -10.19
CA ARG A 49 4.74 11.62 -8.85
C ARG A 49 5.00 10.62 -7.73
N LEU A 50 4.65 9.36 -7.93
CA LEU A 50 4.93 8.27 -6.99
C LEU A 50 6.45 8.04 -6.91
N VAL A 51 7.14 8.07 -8.05
CA VAL A 51 8.61 7.97 -8.11
C VAL A 51 9.27 9.12 -7.35
N LEU A 52 8.82 10.37 -7.57
CA LEU A 52 9.34 11.52 -6.84
C LEU A 52 9.12 11.40 -5.32
N GLY A 53 7.93 10.97 -4.89
CA GLY A 53 7.64 10.72 -3.48
C GLY A 53 8.55 9.66 -2.89
N ALA A 54 8.79 8.56 -3.60
CA ALA A 54 9.69 7.49 -3.19
C ALA A 54 11.15 7.95 -3.11
N PHE A 55 11.60 8.75 -4.07
CA PHE A 55 12.93 9.35 -4.04
C PHE A 55 13.12 10.23 -2.80
N ILE A 56 12.16 11.10 -2.49
CA ILE A 56 12.19 11.91 -1.28
C ILE A 56 12.21 10.99 -0.06
N GLY A 57 11.35 9.96 0.00
CA GLY A 57 11.31 9.00 1.11
C GLY A 57 12.66 8.34 1.37
N SER A 58 13.29 7.84 0.33
CA SER A 58 14.58 7.15 0.43
C SER A 58 15.75 8.05 0.86
N THR A 59 15.65 9.39 0.72
CA THR A 59 16.73 10.30 1.17
C THR A 59 16.93 10.25 2.69
N ILE A 60 15.96 9.79 3.47
CA ILE A 60 16.10 9.61 4.92
C ILE A 60 17.25 8.64 5.25
N VAL A 61 17.50 7.65 4.39
CA VAL A 61 18.61 6.71 4.52
C VAL A 61 19.95 7.43 4.37
N ILE A 62 20.05 8.37 3.44
CA ILE A 62 21.26 9.17 3.23
C ILE A 62 21.53 10.03 4.47
N PHE A 63 20.47 10.63 5.04
CA PHE A 63 20.62 11.43 6.28
C PHE A 63 21.07 10.59 7.48
N ALA A 64 20.78 9.29 7.51
CA ALA A 64 21.26 8.40 8.57
C ALA A 64 22.80 8.29 8.62
N PHE A 65 23.50 8.56 7.52
CA PHE A 65 24.96 8.59 7.44
C PHE A 65 25.56 10.00 7.64
N THR A 66 24.74 11.00 7.97
CA THR A 66 25.17 12.38 8.20
C THR A 66 25.11 12.73 9.69
N PRO A 67 25.75 13.85 10.13
CA PRO A 67 25.63 14.34 11.51
C PRO A 67 24.18 14.64 11.94
N PHE A 68 23.26 14.76 10.99
CA PHE A 68 21.83 15.00 11.24
C PHE A 68 21.04 13.74 11.58
N ALA A 69 21.69 12.57 11.66
CA ALA A 69 21.02 11.30 11.95
C ALA A 69 20.15 11.34 13.22
N SER A 70 20.67 11.94 14.30
CA SER A 70 19.94 12.06 15.56
C SER A 70 18.66 12.90 15.44
N MET A 71 18.67 13.93 14.62
CA MET A 71 17.49 14.75 14.34
C MET A 71 16.45 13.99 13.51
N MET A 72 16.89 13.23 12.50
CA MET A 72 16.01 12.46 11.62
C MET A 72 15.40 11.23 12.29
N THR A 73 16.04 10.70 13.34
CA THR A 73 15.47 9.59 14.12
C THR A 73 14.34 10.02 15.05
N HIS A 74 14.19 11.33 15.31
CA HIS A 74 13.12 11.83 16.17
C HIS A 74 11.73 11.56 15.58
N PRO A 75 10.76 11.06 16.38
CA PRO A 75 9.43 10.66 15.88
C PRO A 75 8.69 11.77 15.14
N ILE A 76 8.78 13.01 15.61
CA ILE A 76 8.13 14.17 14.99
C ILE A 76 8.69 14.43 13.59
N MET A 77 10.02 14.31 13.41
CA MET A 77 10.65 14.49 12.11
C MET A 77 10.23 13.42 11.12
N LYS A 78 10.14 12.16 11.56
CA LYS A 78 9.62 11.06 10.73
C LYS A 78 8.18 11.34 10.29
N LEU A 79 7.35 11.85 11.19
CA LEU A 79 5.97 12.20 10.88
C LEU A 79 5.91 13.35 9.86
N LEU A 80 6.65 14.44 10.07
CA LEU A 80 6.72 15.55 9.11
C LEU A 80 7.22 15.10 7.74
N TYR A 81 8.23 14.23 7.74
CA TYR A 81 8.79 13.68 6.52
C TYR A 81 7.79 12.80 5.76
N SER A 82 7.01 11.97 6.45
CA SER A 82 5.95 11.17 5.84
C SER A 82 4.83 12.03 5.26
N LEU A 83 4.48 13.15 5.90
CA LEU A 83 3.55 14.11 5.35
C LEU A 83 4.09 14.71 4.04
N LEU A 84 5.37 15.06 3.99
CA LEU A 84 6.02 15.57 2.79
C LEU A 84 5.97 14.55 1.64
N ILE A 85 6.26 13.27 1.91
CA ILE A 85 6.20 12.19 0.93
C ILE A 85 4.78 12.07 0.35
N VAL A 86 3.77 12.03 1.22
CA VAL A 86 2.37 11.93 0.79
C VAL A 86 1.95 13.18 0.00
N TYR A 87 2.39 14.37 0.41
CA TYR A 87 2.11 15.62 -0.30
C TYR A 87 2.69 15.61 -1.72
N THR A 88 3.94 15.19 -1.88
CA THR A 88 4.59 15.15 -3.20
C THR A 88 3.95 14.11 -4.13
N ALA A 89 3.60 12.94 -3.61
CA ALA A 89 3.00 11.86 -4.38
C ALA A 89 1.54 12.16 -4.78
N PHE A 90 0.72 12.59 -3.83
CA PHE A 90 -0.73 12.73 -4.01
C PHE A 90 -1.19 14.17 -4.22
N GLY A 91 -0.41 15.15 -3.82
CA GLY A 91 -0.80 16.56 -3.80
C GLY A 91 -1.77 16.87 -2.67
N PHE A 92 -2.14 18.15 -2.58
CA PHE A 92 -3.13 18.64 -1.64
C PHE A 92 -4.39 19.08 -2.41
N THR A 93 -5.54 18.55 -2.04
CA THR A 93 -6.83 18.97 -2.59
C THR A 93 -7.69 19.63 -1.51
N THR A 94 -8.07 18.87 -0.49
CA THR A 94 -8.79 19.34 0.69
C THR A 94 -8.16 18.70 1.92
N PHE A 95 -8.24 19.36 3.06
CA PHE A 95 -7.67 18.84 4.30
C PHE A 95 -8.20 17.44 4.65
N ARG A 96 -9.51 17.22 4.48
CA ARG A 96 -10.14 15.91 4.72
C ARG A 96 -9.57 14.82 3.81
N ASN A 97 -9.45 15.09 2.51
CA ASN A 97 -8.90 14.12 1.55
C ASN A 97 -7.41 13.86 1.78
N TYR A 98 -6.67 14.88 2.19
CA TYR A 98 -5.27 14.74 2.53
C TYR A 98 -5.09 13.90 3.80
N ALA A 99 -5.82 14.20 4.87
CA ALA A 99 -5.78 13.41 6.11
C ALA A 99 -6.17 11.94 5.86
N GLN A 100 -7.21 11.69 5.05
CA GLN A 100 -7.57 10.33 4.65
C GLN A 100 -6.44 9.63 3.90
N THR A 101 -5.74 10.35 3.02
CA THR A 101 -4.61 9.79 2.26
C THR A 101 -3.45 9.43 3.18
N VAL A 102 -3.11 10.31 4.12
CA VAL A 102 -2.07 10.07 5.13
C VAL A 102 -2.44 8.87 6.00
N PHE A 103 -3.68 8.81 6.49
CA PHE A 103 -4.14 7.70 7.30
C PHE A 103 -4.06 6.36 6.53
N THR A 104 -4.49 6.35 5.28
CA THR A 104 -4.40 5.15 4.43
C THR A 104 -2.95 4.78 4.15
N PHE A 105 -2.07 5.75 3.94
CA PHE A 105 -0.64 5.49 3.78
C PHE A 105 -0.04 4.82 5.01
N TYR A 106 -0.33 5.31 6.22
CA TYR A 106 0.12 4.66 7.45
C TYR A 106 -0.48 3.28 7.63
N PHE A 107 -1.77 3.11 7.35
CA PHE A 107 -2.43 1.82 7.42
C PHE A 107 -1.73 0.80 6.50
N VAL A 108 -1.48 1.16 5.25
CA VAL A 108 -0.75 0.32 4.28
C VAL A 108 0.66 0.03 4.77
N THR A 109 1.36 1.03 5.29
CA THR A 109 2.72 0.88 5.82
C THR A 109 2.77 -0.11 6.99
N PHE A 110 1.83 -0.03 7.91
CA PHE A 110 1.74 -0.98 9.03
C PHE A 110 1.40 -2.40 8.56
N MET A 111 0.50 -2.54 7.59
CA MET A 111 0.14 -3.85 7.03
C MET A 111 1.32 -4.51 6.32
N VAL A 112 2.03 -3.75 5.49
CA VAL A 112 3.20 -4.25 4.74
C VAL A 112 4.38 -4.48 5.69
N GLY A 113 4.66 -3.55 6.59
CA GLY A 113 5.73 -3.68 7.59
C GLY A 113 5.50 -4.85 8.55
N GLY A 114 4.27 -5.01 9.03
CA GLY A 114 3.89 -6.16 9.85
C GLY A 114 4.02 -7.49 9.07
N GLY A 115 3.64 -7.50 7.80
CA GLY A 115 3.84 -8.65 6.91
C GLY A 115 5.31 -8.99 6.73
N LEU A 116 6.17 -7.99 6.56
CA LEU A 116 7.62 -8.19 6.45
C LEU A 116 8.20 -8.78 7.74
N ILE A 117 7.86 -8.20 8.90
CA ILE A 117 8.30 -8.71 10.21
C ILE A 117 7.79 -10.14 10.43
N GLY A 118 6.53 -10.41 10.13
CA GLY A 118 5.94 -11.74 10.21
C GLY A 118 6.65 -12.76 9.32
N THR A 119 7.03 -12.37 8.11
CA THR A 119 7.79 -13.21 7.17
C THR A 119 9.18 -13.52 7.71
N HIS A 120 9.88 -12.51 8.25
CA HIS A 120 11.17 -12.71 8.92
C HIS A 120 11.05 -13.70 10.07
N PHE A 121 10.07 -13.51 10.94
CA PHE A 121 9.84 -14.39 12.07
C PHE A 121 9.53 -15.82 11.64
N PHE A 122 8.71 -16.00 10.61
CA PHE A 122 8.33 -17.31 10.09
C PHE A 122 9.52 -18.06 9.45
N LEU A 123 10.39 -17.36 8.73
CA LEU A 123 11.54 -17.97 8.05
C LEU A 123 12.71 -18.24 9.00
N GLN A 124 12.84 -17.50 10.10
CA GLN A 124 13.95 -17.64 11.07
C GLN A 124 13.65 -18.59 12.23
N THR A 125 12.62 -19.39 12.18
CA THR A 125 12.13 -20.26 13.28
C THR A 125 13.18 -21.26 13.81
N ASN A 126 14.27 -21.51 13.10
CA ASN A 126 15.27 -22.51 13.48
C ASN A 126 16.33 -22.04 14.49
N GLU A 127 16.40 -20.75 14.84
CA GLU A 127 17.41 -20.24 15.79
C GLU A 127 16.87 -20.05 17.23
N MET A 128 15.56 -20.26 17.44
CA MET A 128 14.95 -20.17 18.79
C MET A 128 15.35 -21.32 19.73
N VAL A 129 15.98 -22.38 19.25
CA VAL A 129 16.28 -23.58 20.06
C VAL A 129 17.46 -23.38 21.02
N ASN A 130 18.29 -22.37 20.83
CA ASN A 130 19.50 -22.15 21.64
C ASN A 130 19.36 -21.10 22.76
N GLY A 131 18.14 -20.69 23.12
CA GLY A 131 17.89 -19.95 24.38
C GLY A 131 18.44 -18.53 24.50
N LEU A 132 19.10 -18.02 23.49
CA LEU A 132 19.52 -16.62 23.39
C LEU A 132 18.69 -15.95 22.31
N VAL A 133 17.73 -15.15 22.74
CA VAL A 133 17.04 -14.17 21.87
C VAL A 133 18.08 -13.15 21.44
N GLN A 134 18.97 -13.55 20.55
CA GLN A 134 19.75 -12.59 19.81
C GLN A 134 18.78 -12.02 18.80
N SER A 135 18.15 -10.89 19.16
CA SER A 135 17.45 -10.04 18.20
C SER A 135 18.48 -9.60 17.17
N GLN A 136 18.68 -10.46 16.15
CA GLN A 136 19.34 -9.98 14.94
C GLN A 136 18.48 -8.82 14.46
N SER A 137 18.97 -7.63 14.75
CA SER A 137 18.40 -6.39 14.23
C SER A 137 18.18 -6.62 12.74
N ILE A 138 16.95 -6.41 12.29
CA ILE A 138 16.62 -6.43 10.85
C ILE A 138 17.68 -5.58 10.16
N SER A 139 18.63 -6.24 9.52
CA SER A 139 19.77 -5.55 8.91
C SER A 139 19.27 -4.89 7.63
N TYR A 140 19.59 -3.62 7.47
CA TYR A 140 19.27 -2.92 6.22
C TYR A 140 19.94 -3.66 5.04
N GLY A 141 19.14 -4.00 4.02
CA GLY A 141 19.63 -4.72 2.84
C GLY A 141 19.61 -6.25 2.95
N ASP A 142 18.93 -6.79 3.96
CA ASP A 142 18.77 -8.23 4.16
C ASP A 142 18.12 -8.92 2.95
N PRO A 143 18.58 -10.13 2.56
CA PRO A 143 18.02 -10.91 1.45
C PRO A 143 16.51 -11.14 1.53
N ILE A 144 15.96 -11.29 2.74
CA ILE A 144 14.53 -11.49 2.95
C ILE A 144 13.75 -10.23 2.55
N SER A 145 14.26 -9.03 2.85
CA SER A 145 13.65 -7.77 2.42
C SER A 145 13.62 -7.64 0.90
N TRP A 146 14.66 -8.07 0.20
CA TRP A 146 14.69 -8.10 -1.26
C TRP A 146 13.71 -9.13 -1.83
N LEU A 147 13.66 -10.31 -1.25
CA LEU A 147 12.70 -11.34 -1.64
C LEU A 147 11.26 -10.86 -1.45
N PHE A 148 10.99 -10.16 -0.35
CA PHE A 148 9.68 -9.56 -0.10
C PHE A 148 9.33 -8.50 -1.15
N VAL A 149 10.26 -7.63 -1.54
CA VAL A 149 10.04 -6.60 -2.57
C VAL A 149 9.79 -7.24 -3.93
N ILE A 150 10.56 -8.27 -4.29
CA ILE A 150 10.50 -8.88 -5.62
C ILE A 150 9.28 -9.79 -5.78
N PHE A 151 8.92 -10.58 -4.77
CA PHE A 151 7.86 -11.58 -4.86
C PHE A 151 6.64 -11.24 -4.01
N GLY A 152 6.82 -10.87 -2.75
CA GLY A 152 5.73 -10.62 -1.82
C GLY A 152 4.88 -9.44 -2.25
N PHE A 153 5.52 -8.37 -2.67
CA PHE A 153 4.81 -7.15 -3.03
C PHE A 153 3.98 -7.27 -4.32
N PRO A 154 4.48 -7.80 -5.45
CA PRO A 154 3.64 -8.04 -6.63
C PRO A 154 2.40 -8.89 -6.32
N VAL A 155 2.55 -9.90 -5.45
CA VAL A 155 1.44 -10.73 -5.00
C VAL A 155 0.42 -9.89 -4.22
N ILE A 156 0.86 -9.14 -3.22
CA ILE A 156 -0.01 -8.26 -2.42
C ILE A 156 -0.71 -7.23 -3.31
N TYR A 157 0.02 -6.61 -4.24
CA TYR A 157 -0.53 -5.63 -5.17
C TYR A 157 -1.60 -6.23 -6.08
N TYR A 158 -1.32 -7.40 -6.69
CA TYR A 158 -2.26 -8.08 -7.58
C TYR A 158 -3.55 -8.46 -6.85
N PHE A 159 -3.45 -9.07 -5.67
CA PHE A 159 -4.62 -9.44 -4.87
C PHE A 159 -5.41 -8.23 -4.40
N SER A 160 -4.74 -7.17 -3.94
CA SER A 160 -5.39 -5.93 -3.52
C SER A 160 -6.16 -5.29 -4.68
N LYS A 161 -5.54 -5.18 -5.85
CA LYS A 161 -6.19 -4.64 -7.04
C LYS A 161 -7.42 -5.46 -7.43
N LYS A 162 -7.29 -6.78 -7.54
CA LYS A 162 -8.39 -7.67 -7.90
C LYS A 162 -9.55 -7.60 -6.92
N ARG A 163 -9.26 -7.54 -5.61
CA ARG A 163 -10.30 -7.41 -4.57
C ARG A 163 -11.03 -6.07 -4.65
N ILE A 164 -10.30 -4.98 -4.85
CA ILE A 164 -10.89 -3.64 -4.96
C ILE A 164 -11.80 -3.57 -6.20
N GLU A 165 -11.37 -4.12 -7.33
CA GLU A 165 -12.17 -4.18 -8.55
C GLU A 165 -13.44 -5.04 -8.36
N SER A 166 -13.34 -6.20 -7.71
CA SER A 166 -14.50 -7.08 -7.46
C SER A 166 -15.55 -6.43 -6.55
N VAL A 167 -15.13 -5.73 -5.50
CA VAL A 167 -16.04 -5.00 -4.59
C VAL A 167 -16.75 -3.87 -5.33
N GLU A 168 -16.07 -3.20 -6.26
CA GLU A 168 -16.66 -2.12 -7.04
C GLU A 168 -17.74 -2.62 -7.98
N VAL A 169 -17.46 -3.71 -8.71
CA VAL A 169 -18.46 -4.34 -9.60
C VAL A 169 -19.69 -4.78 -8.80
N THR A 170 -19.49 -5.42 -7.66
CA THR A 170 -20.59 -5.84 -6.80
C THR A 170 -21.42 -4.66 -6.32
N LYS A 171 -20.77 -3.56 -5.88
CA LYS A 171 -21.47 -2.36 -5.41
C LYS A 171 -22.30 -1.71 -6.52
N ILE A 172 -21.75 -1.55 -7.72
CA ILE A 172 -22.48 -0.99 -8.88
C ILE A 172 -23.72 -1.83 -9.16
N HIS A 173 -23.60 -3.16 -9.09
CA HIS A 173 -24.72 -4.06 -9.35
C HIS A 173 -25.86 -3.89 -8.33
N TYR A 174 -25.57 -3.72 -7.06
CA TYR A 174 -26.58 -3.46 -6.02
C TYR A 174 -27.20 -2.06 -6.11
N ASP A 175 -26.41 -1.06 -6.45
CA ASP A 175 -26.89 0.33 -6.58
C ASP A 175 -27.82 0.52 -7.80
N GLN A 176 -27.81 -0.42 -8.74
CA GLN A 176 -28.67 -0.42 -9.93
C GLN A 176 -30.00 -1.18 -9.74
N ILE A 177 -30.17 -1.90 -8.63
CA ILE A 177 -31.41 -2.60 -8.31
C ILE A 177 -32.34 -1.63 -7.59
N VAL A 178 -33.51 -1.36 -8.20
CA VAL A 178 -34.55 -0.50 -7.64
C VAL A 178 -35.86 -1.24 -7.51
N LYS A 179 -36.68 -0.79 -6.58
CA LYS A 179 -38.07 -1.26 -6.52
C LYS A 179 -38.89 -0.52 -7.57
N VAL A 180 -39.43 -1.26 -8.49
CA VAL A 180 -40.28 -0.74 -9.57
C VAL A 180 -41.74 -1.08 -9.23
N LYS A 181 -42.58 -0.06 -9.20
CA LYS A 181 -44.04 -0.21 -9.08
C LYS A 181 -44.64 -0.08 -10.46
N ILE A 182 -45.33 -1.11 -10.89
CA ILE A 182 -46.00 -1.18 -12.18
C ILE A 182 -47.50 -1.19 -11.91
N GLN A 183 -48.19 -0.21 -12.42
CA GLN A 183 -49.63 -0.12 -12.33
C GLN A 183 -50.26 -0.59 -13.65
N LEU A 184 -50.96 -1.70 -13.61
CA LEU A 184 -51.66 -2.29 -14.73
C LEU A 184 -53.14 -2.26 -14.43
N ALA A 185 -53.85 -1.35 -15.05
CA ALA A 185 -55.29 -1.09 -14.80
C ALA A 185 -55.59 -0.86 -13.31
N GLU A 186 -56.15 -1.84 -12.60
CA GLU A 186 -56.50 -1.74 -11.18
C GLU A 186 -55.51 -2.49 -10.26
N GLU A 187 -54.53 -3.19 -10.82
CA GLU A 187 -53.55 -3.95 -10.05
C GLU A 187 -52.21 -3.21 -9.96
N GLU A 188 -51.62 -3.19 -8.78
CA GLU A 188 -50.30 -2.66 -8.52
C GLU A 188 -49.33 -3.82 -8.24
N LEU A 189 -48.26 -3.92 -9.04
CA LEU A 189 -47.25 -4.93 -8.90
C LEU A 189 -45.91 -4.30 -8.50
N GLU A 190 -45.30 -4.74 -7.40
CA GLU A 190 -43.97 -4.32 -6.97
C GLU A 190 -42.94 -5.40 -7.37
N LEU A 191 -41.94 -5.01 -8.14
CA LEU A 191 -40.86 -5.89 -8.60
C LEU A 191 -39.49 -5.25 -8.36
N ALA A 192 -38.45 -6.09 -8.21
CA ALA A 192 -37.08 -5.62 -8.25
C ALA A 192 -36.67 -5.43 -9.72
N GLY A 193 -36.32 -4.20 -10.09
CA GLY A 193 -35.87 -3.85 -11.43
C GLY A 193 -34.40 -3.47 -11.45
N LEU A 194 -33.69 -3.83 -12.51
CA LEU A 194 -32.31 -3.40 -12.76
C LEU A 194 -32.33 -2.19 -13.68
N ILE A 195 -31.70 -1.09 -13.25
CA ILE A 195 -31.46 0.06 -14.13
C ILE A 195 -30.29 -0.25 -15.01
N ASP A 196 -30.53 -0.57 -16.28
CA ASP A 196 -29.49 -0.73 -17.29
C ASP A 196 -29.23 0.60 -18.00
N SER A 197 -28.12 1.26 -17.64
CA SER A 197 -27.69 2.51 -18.28
C SER A 197 -27.28 2.33 -19.74
N GLY A 198 -27.05 1.10 -20.18
CA GLY A 198 -26.75 0.73 -21.57
C GLY A 198 -27.98 0.43 -22.42
N ASN A 199 -29.18 0.45 -21.82
CA ASN A 199 -30.40 0.16 -22.55
C ASN A 199 -30.69 1.27 -23.59
N GLN A 200 -30.69 0.90 -24.86
CA GLN A 200 -30.99 1.76 -26.01
C GLN A 200 -32.33 1.39 -26.69
N LEU A 201 -33.17 0.63 -26.00
CA LEU A 201 -34.46 0.22 -26.53
C LEU A 201 -35.49 1.34 -26.38
N TYR A 202 -36.08 1.72 -27.48
CA TYR A 202 -37.13 2.74 -27.56
C TYR A 202 -38.30 2.20 -28.39
N ASP A 203 -39.48 2.60 -28.00
CA ASP A 203 -40.67 2.38 -28.83
C ASP A 203 -40.46 3.03 -30.20
N PRO A 204 -40.63 2.29 -31.31
CA PRO A 204 -40.40 2.82 -32.67
C PRO A 204 -41.32 3.99 -33.04
N LEU A 205 -42.49 4.05 -32.44
CA LEU A 205 -43.52 5.08 -32.75
C LEU A 205 -43.37 6.30 -31.87
N THR A 206 -43.32 6.11 -30.56
CA THR A 206 -43.34 7.20 -29.59
C THR A 206 -41.98 7.69 -29.14
N LYS A 207 -40.89 6.92 -29.47
CA LYS A 207 -39.51 7.17 -29.02
C LYS A 207 -39.35 7.18 -27.49
N THR A 208 -40.30 6.62 -26.77
CA THR A 208 -40.23 6.48 -25.29
C THR A 208 -39.32 5.27 -24.94
N PRO A 209 -38.54 5.37 -23.85
CA PRO A 209 -37.76 4.22 -23.38
C PRO A 209 -38.68 3.06 -22.98
N VAL A 210 -38.30 1.83 -23.31
CA VAL A 210 -39.08 0.64 -22.97
C VAL A 210 -38.37 -0.16 -21.86
N MET A 211 -39.19 -0.74 -21.00
CA MET A 211 -38.73 -1.65 -19.95
C MET A 211 -39.04 -3.09 -20.38
N ILE A 212 -38.07 -3.98 -20.19
CA ILE A 212 -38.26 -5.42 -20.44
C ILE A 212 -38.66 -6.07 -19.13
N MET A 213 -39.75 -6.79 -19.12
CA MET A 213 -40.20 -7.57 -17.99
C MET A 213 -40.29 -9.07 -18.39
N HIS A 214 -39.67 -9.90 -17.58
CA HIS A 214 -39.81 -11.36 -17.73
C HIS A 214 -40.92 -11.88 -16.80
N VAL A 215 -41.91 -12.46 -17.37
CA VAL A 215 -43.02 -13.11 -16.64
C VAL A 215 -42.78 -14.60 -16.72
N SER A 216 -42.46 -15.21 -15.57
CA SER A 216 -42.29 -16.68 -15.45
C SER A 216 -43.55 -17.30 -14.91
#